data_a83e1428821cb93f6e56c004cc7bcb20
#
_entry.id   a83e1428821cb93f6e56c004cc7bcb20
#
_cell.length_a   1.000
_cell.length_b   1.000
_cell.length_c   1.000
_cell.angle_alpha   90.00
_cell.angle_beta   90.00
_cell.angle_gamma   90.00
#
_symmetry.space_group_name_H-M   'P 1'
#
loop_
_entity.id
_entity.type
_entity.pdbx_description
1 polymer ?
#
loop_
_entity_poly.entity_id
_entity_poly.type
_entity_poly.pdbx_seq_one_letter_code
_entity_poly.pdbx_strand_id
1 'polypeptide(L)'
;MNRISAKISFPVVLLMCLQVSADEEKSPAAAATVTTTAVATVTVADAVVEKIEIQEADWKAVQKFVAEQKERIVVVDIWSTACLPCMREFPNLVKLQQKFGKNIVCVSLNVDYVGIKSKPPSYYQPRVEKFLNGQKASIKNYMCSTDAIELFDDLMLNSIPAVFVYGVDGKLVKRFDDTLLEDGEDDAFTYEHDINPLIE
;
A
#
# COMPACT_ATOMS: atom_id res chain seq x y z
N MET A 1 -35.72 30.98 -26.35
CA MET A 1 -35.99 30.42 -27.69
C MET A 1 -34.67 30.40 -28.43
N ASN A 2 -34.07 29.23 -28.56
CA ASN A 2 -33.32 28.72 -29.70
C ASN A 2 -32.72 27.39 -29.36
N ARG A 3 -33.33 26.33 -29.85
CA ARG A 3 -32.82 24.97 -29.83
C ARG A 3 -31.90 24.80 -31.04
N ILE A 4 -30.66 24.34 -30.80
CA ILE A 4 -29.80 23.85 -31.89
C ILE A 4 -29.60 22.35 -31.66
N SER A 5 -30.31 21.57 -32.48
CA SER A 5 -30.12 20.12 -32.61
C SER A 5 -28.97 19.87 -33.58
N ALA A 6 -27.89 19.26 -33.08
CA ALA A 6 -26.84 18.73 -33.95
C ALA A 6 -27.06 17.22 -34.11
N LYS A 7 -27.39 16.80 -35.34
CA LYS A 7 -27.44 15.38 -35.75
C LYS A 7 -26.03 14.93 -36.09
N ILE A 8 -25.53 13.91 -35.35
CA ILE A 8 -24.30 13.24 -35.69
C ILE A 8 -24.64 11.97 -36.46
N SER A 9 -24.20 11.95 -37.74
CA SER A 9 -24.33 10.84 -38.67
C SER A 9 -23.14 9.89 -38.52
N PHE A 10 -23.39 8.60 -38.29
CA PHE A 10 -22.37 7.56 -38.27
C PHE A 10 -22.18 6.98 -39.68
N PRO A 11 -20.95 6.81 -40.18
CA PRO A 11 -20.72 6.01 -41.39
C PRO A 11 -20.59 4.51 -41.01
N VAL A 12 -21.33 3.71 -41.73
CA VAL A 12 -21.26 2.24 -41.79
C VAL A 12 -19.94 1.85 -42.42
N VAL A 13 -19.08 1.14 -41.69
CA VAL A 13 -17.88 0.49 -42.24
C VAL A 13 -18.19 -0.97 -42.58
N LEU A 14 -18.05 -1.24 -43.87
CA LEU A 14 -18.29 -2.48 -44.58
C LEU A 14 -17.29 -3.59 -44.16
N LEU A 15 -17.85 -4.73 -43.76
CA LEU A 15 -17.14 -5.94 -43.39
C LEU A 15 -16.61 -6.65 -44.68
N MET A 16 -15.30 -6.77 -44.81
CA MET A 16 -14.67 -7.49 -45.94
C MET A 16 -14.10 -8.81 -45.40
N CYS A 17 -14.79 -9.92 -45.76
CA CYS A 17 -14.31 -11.28 -45.56
C CYS A 17 -13.19 -11.59 -46.55
N LEU A 18 -12.03 -11.97 -46.07
CA LEU A 18 -10.99 -12.67 -46.87
C LEU A 18 -10.92 -14.14 -46.44
N GLN A 19 -11.34 -14.99 -47.38
CA GLN A 19 -11.11 -16.43 -47.32
C GLN A 19 -9.69 -16.69 -47.79
N VAL A 20 -8.89 -17.50 -47.06
CA VAL A 20 -7.65 -18.05 -47.52
C VAL A 20 -7.77 -19.57 -47.56
N SER A 21 -7.57 -20.07 -48.75
CA SER A 21 -7.64 -21.47 -49.18
C SER A 21 -6.53 -22.30 -48.56
N ALA A 22 -6.87 -23.57 -48.27
CA ALA A 22 -5.92 -24.62 -47.91
C ALA A 22 -5.20 -25.10 -49.15
N ASP A 23 -3.88 -25.21 -49.12
CA ASP A 23 -3.09 -26.03 -50.01
C ASP A 23 -2.33 -27.05 -49.19
N GLU A 24 -2.62 -28.29 -49.52
CA GLU A 24 -2.04 -29.53 -49.01
C GLU A 24 -0.84 -29.90 -49.89
N GLU A 25 0.38 -29.93 -49.36
CA GLU A 25 1.50 -30.50 -50.04
C GLU A 25 2.29 -31.50 -49.19
N LYS A 26 2.40 -32.66 -49.80
CA LYS A 26 2.86 -33.99 -49.45
C LYS A 26 4.35 -34.04 -49.17
N SER A 27 4.68 -34.78 -48.08
CA SER A 27 5.97 -35.33 -47.59
C SER A 27 6.98 -35.77 -48.70
N PRO A 28 8.32 -35.79 -48.38
CA PRO A 28 8.84 -37.07 -47.89
C PRO A 28 9.83 -37.02 -46.70
N ALA A 29 9.91 -38.17 -46.08
CA ALA A 29 10.73 -38.48 -44.91
C ALA A 29 12.22 -38.26 -45.10
N ALA A 30 12.88 -37.63 -44.13
CA ALA A 30 14.30 -37.78 -43.85
C ALA A 30 14.50 -37.95 -42.34
N ALA A 31 15.08 -39.11 -42.01
CA ALA A 31 15.45 -39.44 -40.63
C ALA A 31 16.53 -38.48 -40.14
N ALA A 32 16.23 -37.73 -39.11
CA ALA A 32 17.20 -36.94 -38.36
C ALA A 32 17.21 -37.40 -36.92
N THR A 33 18.36 -37.79 -36.49
CA THR A 33 18.80 -38.22 -35.17
C THR A 33 18.29 -37.28 -34.08
N VAL A 34 17.51 -37.81 -33.16
CA VAL A 34 17.03 -37.06 -31.99
C VAL A 34 18.19 -36.95 -31.00
N THR A 35 18.87 -35.81 -31.03
CA THR A 35 19.74 -35.41 -29.92
C THR A 35 18.85 -34.96 -28.74
N THR A 36 18.76 -35.81 -27.74
CA THR A 36 18.04 -35.51 -26.48
C THR A 36 18.78 -34.38 -25.78
N THR A 37 18.35 -33.14 -26.02
CA THR A 37 18.76 -32.00 -25.19
C THR A 37 17.99 -32.11 -23.88
N ALA A 38 18.72 -32.38 -22.79
CA ALA A 38 18.18 -32.35 -21.45
C ALA A 38 17.59 -30.96 -21.18
N VAL A 39 16.29 -30.87 -21.15
CA VAL A 39 15.58 -29.68 -20.65
C VAL A 39 15.86 -29.62 -19.17
N ALA A 40 16.77 -28.73 -18.76
CA ALA A 40 16.94 -28.37 -17.38
C ALA A 40 15.62 -27.83 -16.89
N THR A 41 14.96 -28.59 -16.04
CA THR A 41 13.77 -28.15 -15.30
C THR A 41 14.24 -27.02 -14.39
N VAL A 42 14.00 -25.78 -14.80
CA VAL A 42 14.13 -24.63 -13.92
C VAL A 42 13.02 -24.78 -12.89
N THR A 43 13.36 -25.34 -11.75
CA THR A 43 12.54 -25.23 -10.54
C THR A 43 12.45 -23.75 -10.24
N VAL A 44 11.32 -23.12 -10.55
CA VAL A 44 10.95 -21.81 -9.98
C VAL A 44 11.01 -22.03 -8.48
N ALA A 45 12.09 -21.49 -7.86
CA ALA A 45 12.18 -21.43 -6.42
C ALA A 45 10.89 -20.78 -5.96
N ASP A 46 10.15 -21.51 -5.14
CA ASP A 46 8.95 -21.05 -4.46
C ASP A 46 9.34 -19.74 -3.78
N ALA A 47 8.90 -18.62 -4.33
CA ALA A 47 9.09 -17.33 -3.70
C ALA A 47 8.32 -17.43 -2.40
N VAL A 48 9.01 -17.60 -1.29
CA VAL A 48 8.43 -17.54 0.04
C VAL A 48 7.71 -16.20 0.10
N VAL A 49 6.40 -16.23 -0.09
CA VAL A 49 5.55 -15.06 0.13
C VAL A 49 5.62 -14.82 1.63
N GLU A 50 6.49 -13.88 2.02
CA GLU A 50 6.65 -13.50 3.41
C GLU A 50 5.30 -13.03 3.91
N LYS A 51 4.69 -13.83 4.79
CA LYS A 51 3.35 -13.55 5.32
C LYS A 51 3.40 -12.24 6.10
N ILE A 52 2.65 -11.25 5.67
CA ILE A 52 2.51 -9.99 6.40
C ILE A 52 1.90 -10.28 7.76
N GLU A 53 2.64 -9.95 8.81
CA GLU A 53 2.17 -10.09 10.19
C GLU A 53 1.46 -8.80 10.63
N ILE A 54 0.28 -8.96 11.24
CA ILE A 54 -0.48 -7.87 11.82
C ILE A 54 -0.73 -8.21 13.29
N GLN A 55 -0.41 -7.31 14.20
CA GLN A 55 -0.62 -7.47 15.63
C GLN A 55 -1.64 -6.45 16.13
N GLU A 56 -2.53 -6.86 17.04
CA GLU A 56 -3.37 -5.89 17.75
C GLU A 56 -2.53 -5.15 18.80
N ALA A 57 -2.69 -3.82 18.86
CA ALA A 57 -2.00 -2.98 19.82
C ALA A 57 -2.81 -1.71 20.11
N ASP A 58 -2.76 -1.24 21.34
CA ASP A 58 -3.15 0.12 21.69
C ASP A 58 -2.00 1.10 21.45
N TRP A 59 -2.26 2.40 21.57
CA TRP A 59 -1.22 3.42 21.39
C TRP A 59 -0.04 3.27 22.37
N LYS A 60 -0.29 2.84 23.59
CA LYS A 60 0.77 2.63 24.60
C LYS A 60 1.73 1.53 24.19
N ALA A 61 1.22 0.45 23.58
CA ALA A 61 2.04 -0.62 23.05
C ALA A 61 2.88 -0.14 21.85
N VAL A 62 2.32 0.70 20.98
CA VAL A 62 3.07 1.34 19.88
C VAL A 62 4.17 2.23 20.42
N GLN A 63 3.88 3.10 21.40
CA GLN A 63 4.89 3.96 22.04
C GLN A 63 6.00 3.15 22.72
N LYS A 64 5.66 2.06 23.38
CA LYS A 64 6.63 1.14 23.98
C LYS A 64 7.54 0.55 22.89
N PHE A 65 6.95 0.07 21.80
CA PHE A 65 7.71 -0.44 20.66
C PHE A 65 8.67 0.62 20.11
N VAL A 66 8.21 1.86 19.93
CA VAL A 66 9.05 3.00 19.51
C VAL A 66 10.23 3.21 20.45
N ALA A 67 9.99 3.22 21.76
CA ALA A 67 11.03 3.42 22.76
C ALA A 67 12.10 2.29 22.79
N GLU A 68 11.76 1.11 22.30
CA GLU A 68 12.67 -0.03 22.17
C GLU A 68 13.57 0.06 20.93
N GLN A 69 13.27 0.94 19.97
CA GLN A 69 13.99 1.09 18.71
C GLN A 69 15.21 2.02 18.83
N LYS A 70 16.05 1.79 19.84
CA LYS A 70 17.25 2.63 20.08
C LYS A 70 18.12 2.72 18.84
N GLU A 71 18.71 3.90 18.65
CA GLU A 71 19.64 4.21 17.55
C GLU A 71 19.02 4.16 16.14
N ARG A 72 17.68 4.09 16.06
CA ARG A 72 16.95 4.10 14.79
C ARG A 72 15.89 5.21 14.78
N ILE A 73 15.69 5.80 13.63
CA ILE A 73 14.52 6.65 13.39
C ILE A 73 13.29 5.76 13.30
N VAL A 74 12.18 6.16 13.92
CA VAL A 74 10.91 5.45 13.79
C VAL A 74 9.88 6.36 13.13
N VAL A 75 9.21 5.85 12.11
CA VAL A 75 8.09 6.53 11.45
C VAL A 75 6.83 5.71 11.69
N VAL A 76 5.86 6.31 12.36
CA VAL A 76 4.55 5.69 12.64
C VAL A 76 3.51 6.37 11.77
N ASP A 77 2.87 5.62 10.89
CA ASP A 77 1.78 6.06 10.01
C ASP A 77 0.45 5.55 10.56
N ILE A 78 -0.46 6.47 10.87
CA ILE A 78 -1.83 6.19 11.34
C ILE A 78 -2.77 6.32 10.14
N TRP A 79 -3.41 5.21 9.78
CA TRP A 79 -4.16 5.09 8.54
C TRP A 79 -5.38 4.19 8.64
N SER A 80 -6.29 4.28 7.66
CA SER A 80 -7.46 3.42 7.54
C SER A 80 -7.69 2.97 6.10
N THR A 81 -8.28 1.79 5.91
CA THR A 81 -8.72 1.34 4.59
C THR A 81 -9.90 2.16 4.03
N ALA A 82 -10.54 2.99 4.85
CA ALA A 82 -11.56 3.94 4.43
C ALA A 82 -10.99 5.32 4.05
N CYS A 83 -9.71 5.57 4.29
CA CYS A 83 -9.02 6.82 4.03
C CYS A 83 -8.28 6.75 2.68
N LEU A 84 -8.84 7.36 1.64
CA LEU A 84 -8.24 7.34 0.29
C LEU A 84 -6.87 8.04 0.23
N PRO A 85 -6.65 9.23 0.83
CA PRO A 85 -5.31 9.82 0.86
C PRO A 85 -4.30 8.95 1.60
N CYS A 86 -4.66 8.33 2.72
CA CYS A 86 -3.79 7.37 3.42
C CYS A 86 -3.34 6.25 2.48
N MET A 87 -4.29 5.63 1.78
CA MET A 87 -4.00 4.50 0.88
C MET A 87 -3.12 4.90 -0.31
N ARG A 88 -3.18 6.17 -0.76
CA ARG A 88 -2.30 6.67 -1.83
C ARG A 88 -0.87 6.86 -1.36
N GLU A 89 -0.68 7.37 -0.14
CA GLU A 89 0.64 7.65 0.43
C GLU A 89 1.31 6.42 1.05
N PHE A 90 0.57 5.43 1.49
CA PHE A 90 1.09 4.23 2.16
C PHE A 90 2.23 3.51 1.42
N PRO A 91 2.23 3.37 0.08
CA PRO A 91 3.37 2.80 -0.64
C PRO A 91 4.69 3.51 -0.37
N ASN A 92 4.65 4.80 -0.05
CA ASN A 92 5.84 5.60 0.23
C ASN A 92 6.44 5.26 1.61
N LEU A 93 5.62 4.91 2.60
CA LEU A 93 6.10 4.33 3.87
C LEU A 93 6.89 3.03 3.65
N VAL A 94 6.38 2.15 2.77
CA VAL A 94 7.07 0.89 2.44
C VAL A 94 8.38 1.15 1.71
N LYS A 95 8.39 2.08 0.75
CA LYS A 95 9.60 2.50 0.03
C LYS A 95 10.64 3.11 0.98
N LEU A 96 10.18 3.89 1.96
CA LEU A 96 11.04 4.50 2.98
C LEU A 96 11.80 3.42 3.76
N GLN A 97 11.11 2.39 4.24
CA GLN A 97 11.74 1.25 4.90
C GLN A 97 12.75 0.54 4.00
N GLN A 98 12.42 0.36 2.72
CA GLN A 98 13.32 -0.29 1.75
C GLN A 98 14.57 0.56 1.49
N LYS A 99 14.41 1.88 1.36
CA LYS A 99 15.50 2.82 1.07
C LYS A 99 16.53 2.88 2.22
N PHE A 100 16.06 2.98 3.45
CA PHE A 100 16.94 3.19 4.61
C PHE A 100 17.26 1.91 5.39
N GLY A 101 16.58 0.82 5.08
CA GLY A 101 16.87 -0.51 5.61
C GLY A 101 16.85 -0.57 7.14
N LYS A 102 18.00 -0.89 7.74
CA LYS A 102 18.13 -1.08 9.19
C LYS A 102 18.21 0.23 9.99
N ASN A 103 18.43 1.35 9.33
CA ASN A 103 18.60 2.65 10.00
C ASN A 103 17.25 3.26 10.42
N ILE A 104 16.16 2.76 9.86
CA ILE A 104 14.79 3.20 10.13
C ILE A 104 13.89 2.02 10.49
N VAL A 105 12.84 2.32 11.23
CA VAL A 105 11.72 1.39 11.47
C VAL A 105 10.43 2.07 11.08
N CYS A 106 9.81 1.57 10.02
CA CYS A 106 8.47 2.00 9.63
C CYS A 106 7.42 1.14 10.32
N VAL A 107 6.43 1.81 10.88
CA VAL A 107 5.31 1.23 11.61
C VAL A 107 4.01 1.69 10.99
N SER A 108 3.12 0.79 10.67
CA SER A 108 1.76 1.12 10.29
C SER A 108 0.79 0.82 11.44
N LEU A 109 -0.05 1.78 11.79
CA LEU A 109 -1.14 1.63 12.76
C LEU A 109 -2.48 1.83 12.05
N ASN A 110 -3.17 0.74 11.77
CA ASN A 110 -4.49 0.79 11.16
C ASN A 110 -5.56 1.11 12.19
N VAL A 111 -6.45 2.06 11.88
CA VAL A 111 -7.53 2.53 12.74
C VAL A 111 -8.92 2.28 12.14
N ASP A 112 -9.11 1.15 11.49
CA ASP A 112 -10.41 0.77 10.94
C ASP A 112 -11.47 0.47 12.01
N TYR A 113 -11.04 0.15 13.23
CA TYR A 113 -11.96 -0.12 14.33
C TYR A 113 -12.57 1.18 14.86
N VAL A 114 -13.89 1.26 14.86
CA VAL A 114 -14.67 2.45 15.24
C VAL A 114 -15.61 2.19 16.45
N GLY A 115 -15.20 1.33 17.38
CA GLY A 115 -15.92 1.10 18.63
C GLY A 115 -17.20 0.26 18.53
N ILE A 116 -17.55 -0.28 17.37
CA ILE A 116 -18.76 -1.10 17.21
C ILE A 116 -18.54 -2.47 17.86
N LYS A 117 -19.21 -2.76 18.96
CA LYS A 117 -19.04 -4.01 19.74
C LYS A 117 -19.22 -5.29 18.92
N SER A 118 -20.12 -5.29 17.93
CA SER A 118 -20.35 -6.46 17.03
C SER A 118 -19.29 -6.56 15.92
N LYS A 119 -18.39 -5.61 15.80
CA LYS A 119 -17.32 -5.54 14.79
C LYS A 119 -16.00 -5.22 15.47
N PRO A 120 -15.40 -6.15 16.24
CA PRO A 120 -14.12 -5.94 16.90
C PRO A 120 -12.98 -5.74 15.85
N PRO A 121 -11.76 -5.39 16.25
CA PRO A 121 -10.63 -5.20 15.32
C PRO A 121 -10.49 -6.37 14.34
N SER A 122 -10.63 -7.61 14.79
CA SER A 122 -10.55 -8.81 13.96
C SER A 122 -11.58 -8.85 12.80
N TYR A 123 -12.72 -8.15 12.91
CA TYR A 123 -13.68 -8.01 11.82
C TYR A 123 -13.09 -7.26 10.62
N TYR A 124 -12.21 -6.31 10.86
CA TYR A 124 -11.59 -5.47 9.83
C TYR A 124 -10.32 -6.08 9.27
N GLN A 125 -9.69 -6.99 10.01
CA GLN A 125 -8.40 -7.60 9.67
C GLN A 125 -8.31 -8.14 8.23
N PRO A 126 -9.30 -8.85 7.66
CA PRO A 126 -9.17 -9.40 6.30
C PRO A 126 -8.96 -8.34 5.22
N ARG A 127 -9.63 -7.19 5.34
CA ARG A 127 -9.47 -6.10 4.36
C ARG A 127 -8.14 -5.36 4.53
N VAL A 128 -7.69 -5.18 5.79
CA VAL A 128 -6.38 -4.60 6.11
C VAL A 128 -5.26 -5.50 5.60
N GLU A 129 -5.34 -6.80 5.87
CA GLU A 129 -4.38 -7.81 5.40
C GLU A 129 -4.32 -7.83 3.86
N LYS A 130 -5.46 -7.79 3.18
CA LYS A 130 -5.52 -7.71 1.72
C LYS A 130 -4.77 -6.49 1.18
N PHE A 131 -4.96 -5.33 1.79
CA PHE A 131 -4.28 -4.10 1.39
C PHE A 131 -2.78 -4.20 1.63
N LEU A 132 -2.34 -4.57 2.84
CA LEU A 132 -0.93 -4.70 3.21
C LEU A 132 -0.18 -5.70 2.32
N ASN A 133 -0.80 -6.84 2.01
CA ASN A 133 -0.24 -7.83 1.08
C ASN A 133 -0.09 -7.23 -0.34
N GLY A 134 -1.09 -6.47 -0.81
CA GLY A 134 -1.02 -5.77 -2.09
C GLY A 134 0.14 -4.76 -2.15
N GLN A 135 0.46 -4.12 -1.03
CA GLN A 135 1.58 -3.19 -0.90
C GLN A 135 2.92 -3.87 -0.59
N LYS A 136 2.93 -5.20 -0.36
CA LYS A 136 4.13 -5.95 0.11
C LYS A 136 4.73 -5.30 1.36
N ALA A 137 3.89 -4.94 2.31
CA ALA A 137 4.23 -4.14 3.48
C ALA A 137 4.98 -4.97 4.55
N SER A 138 6.20 -5.43 4.22
CA SER A 138 7.13 -6.11 5.15
C SER A 138 7.73 -5.10 6.14
N ILE A 139 6.85 -4.40 6.85
CA ILE A 139 7.14 -3.45 7.93
C ILE A 139 6.42 -3.90 9.21
N LYS A 140 6.57 -3.16 10.29
CA LYS A 140 5.80 -3.46 11.51
C LYS A 140 4.36 -2.98 11.33
N ASN A 141 3.40 -3.91 11.34
CA ASN A 141 1.99 -3.59 11.13
C ASN A 141 1.19 -3.86 12.40
N TYR A 142 0.46 -2.84 12.84
CA TYR A 142 -0.49 -2.92 13.95
C TYR A 142 -1.92 -2.64 13.48
N MET A 143 -2.86 -3.30 14.14
CA MET A 143 -4.27 -2.95 14.14
C MET A 143 -4.61 -2.35 15.51
N CYS A 144 -5.15 -1.14 15.54
CA CYS A 144 -5.49 -0.48 16.79
C CYS A 144 -6.62 -1.22 17.51
N SER A 145 -6.36 -1.56 18.79
CA SER A 145 -7.37 -2.18 19.66
C SER A 145 -8.28 -1.15 20.35
N THR A 146 -7.84 0.12 20.44
CA THR A 146 -8.65 1.26 20.84
C THR A 146 -9.49 1.71 19.64
N ASP A 147 -10.73 2.15 19.86
CA ASP A 147 -11.52 2.71 18.77
C ASP A 147 -10.93 4.02 18.23
N ALA A 148 -11.19 4.29 16.95
CA ALA A 148 -10.58 5.42 16.26
C ALA A 148 -10.94 6.77 16.91
N ILE A 149 -12.15 6.94 17.45
CA ILE A 149 -12.60 8.19 18.05
C ILE A 149 -11.82 8.45 19.33
N GLU A 150 -11.74 7.45 20.21
CA GLU A 150 -10.96 7.54 21.47
C GLU A 150 -9.47 7.80 21.16
N LEU A 151 -8.90 7.09 20.17
CA LEU A 151 -7.51 7.31 19.78
C LEU A 151 -7.29 8.74 19.25
N PHE A 152 -8.21 9.27 18.46
CA PHE A 152 -8.10 10.61 17.90
C PHE A 152 -8.19 11.68 18.99
N ASP A 153 -9.08 11.50 19.96
CA ASP A 153 -9.19 12.37 21.13
C ASP A 153 -7.90 12.34 21.96
N ASP A 154 -7.35 11.14 22.25
CA ASP A 154 -6.11 10.97 23.02
C ASP A 154 -4.89 11.62 22.32
N LEU A 155 -4.84 11.57 21.00
CA LEU A 155 -3.76 12.13 20.21
C LEU A 155 -4.03 13.56 19.73
N MET A 156 -5.19 14.12 20.01
CA MET A 156 -5.65 15.42 19.48
C MET A 156 -5.52 15.47 17.96
N LEU A 157 -6.00 14.40 17.27
CA LEU A 157 -6.06 14.30 15.81
C LEU A 157 -7.45 14.73 15.35
N ASN A 158 -7.52 15.60 14.33
CA ASN A 158 -8.79 15.91 13.65
C ASN A 158 -9.09 14.92 12.53
N SER A 159 -8.05 14.41 11.86
CA SER A 159 -8.19 13.48 10.74
C SER A 159 -6.96 12.61 10.55
N ILE A 160 -7.01 11.75 9.53
CA ILE A 160 -5.89 10.96 9.00
C ILE A 160 -5.79 11.19 7.47
N PRO A 161 -4.59 11.05 6.86
CA PRO A 161 -3.37 10.43 7.41
C PRO A 161 -2.71 11.27 8.51
N ALA A 162 -2.07 10.59 9.46
CA ALA A 162 -1.21 11.23 10.44
C ALA A 162 0.11 10.45 10.58
N VAL A 163 1.24 11.15 10.52
CA VAL A 163 2.56 10.51 10.60
C VAL A 163 3.36 11.13 11.74
N PHE A 164 3.92 10.27 12.58
CA PHE A 164 4.78 10.64 13.71
C PHE A 164 6.20 10.17 13.45
N VAL A 165 7.16 11.10 13.45
CA VAL A 165 8.58 10.81 13.26
C VAL A 165 9.30 10.94 14.60
N TYR A 166 9.94 9.85 15.03
CA TYR A 166 10.73 9.78 16.25
C TYR A 166 12.20 9.68 15.91
N GLY A 167 13.02 10.46 16.62
CA GLY A 167 14.47 10.42 16.49
C GLY A 167 15.10 9.18 17.11
N VAL A 168 16.41 9.06 16.92
CA VAL A 168 17.24 7.95 17.46
C VAL A 168 17.24 7.88 18.99
N ASP A 169 16.85 8.94 19.66
CA ASP A 169 16.67 9.00 21.12
C ASP A 169 15.26 8.58 21.58
N GLY A 170 14.39 8.20 20.63
CA GLY A 170 13.00 7.78 20.87
C GLY A 170 12.06 8.94 21.16
N LYS A 171 12.50 10.21 21.01
CA LYS A 171 11.62 11.37 21.19
C LYS A 171 10.95 11.74 19.89
N LEU A 172 9.71 12.24 20.00
CA LEU A 172 8.98 12.80 18.87
C LEU A 172 9.73 14.02 18.32
N VAL A 173 10.15 13.93 17.05
CA VAL A 173 10.82 15.01 16.31
C VAL A 173 9.78 15.86 15.60
N LYS A 174 8.85 15.21 14.90
CA LYS A 174 7.82 15.90 14.13
C LYS A 174 6.56 15.04 14.03
N ARG A 175 5.43 15.72 13.97
CA ARG A 175 4.12 15.17 13.67
C ARG A 175 3.60 15.84 12.41
N PHE A 176 3.05 15.06 11.53
CA PHE A 176 2.39 15.51 10.31
C PHE A 176 0.93 15.07 10.39
N ASP A 177 0.04 16.02 10.38
CA ASP A 177 -1.41 15.84 10.31
C ASP A 177 -2.06 17.16 9.90
N ASP A 178 -3.36 17.16 9.74
CA ASP A 178 -4.13 18.34 9.33
C ASP A 178 -4.26 19.44 10.41
N THR A 179 -3.84 19.17 11.65
CA THR A 179 -3.88 20.19 12.73
C THR A 179 -2.86 21.30 12.51
N LEU A 180 -1.91 21.09 11.60
CA LEU A 180 -0.85 22.05 11.25
C LEU A 180 -1.19 22.88 10.01
N LEU A 181 -2.31 22.60 9.35
CA LEU A 181 -2.75 23.38 8.19
C LEU A 181 -3.33 24.71 8.66
N GLU A 182 -2.82 25.81 8.13
CA GLU A 182 -3.45 27.12 8.29
C GLU A 182 -4.70 27.19 7.41
N ASP A 183 -5.67 28.03 7.76
CA ASP A 183 -6.93 28.19 7.00
C ASP A 183 -6.63 28.54 5.52
N GLY A 184 -6.91 27.60 4.63
CA GLY A 184 -6.75 27.75 3.17
C GLY A 184 -5.57 27.02 2.54
N GLU A 185 -4.80 26.27 3.28
CA GLU A 185 -3.79 25.35 2.73
C GLU A 185 -4.42 23.99 2.41
N ASP A 186 -4.55 23.68 1.11
CA ASP A 186 -5.09 22.40 0.61
C ASP A 186 -4.00 21.29 0.55
N ASP A 187 -2.76 21.59 0.93
CA ASP A 187 -1.65 20.68 0.75
C ASP A 187 -1.47 19.76 1.97
N ALA A 188 -2.17 18.64 1.93
CA ALA A 188 -1.83 17.50 2.77
C ALA A 188 -0.33 17.16 2.60
N PHE A 189 0.39 16.94 3.72
CA PHE A 189 1.79 16.51 3.68
C PHE A 189 1.97 15.25 2.80
N THR A 190 3.15 15.12 2.23
CA THR A 190 3.55 13.93 1.46
C THR A 190 4.84 13.33 2.02
N TYR A 191 5.04 12.05 1.76
CA TYR A 191 6.32 11.42 2.13
C TYR A 191 7.50 12.04 1.38
N GLU A 192 7.32 12.38 0.11
CA GLU A 192 8.38 12.87 -0.75
C GLU A 192 8.90 14.26 -0.34
N HIS A 193 7.98 15.16 -0.05
CA HIS A 193 8.34 16.57 0.19
C HIS A 193 8.56 16.89 1.67
N ASP A 194 7.90 16.16 2.57
CA ASP A 194 7.85 16.56 3.98
C ASP A 194 8.56 15.58 4.91
N ILE A 195 8.41 14.27 4.67
CA ILE A 195 8.94 13.26 5.59
C ILE A 195 10.34 12.81 5.19
N ASN A 196 10.58 12.50 3.91
CA ASN A 196 11.88 12.04 3.45
C ASN A 196 13.02 13.00 3.78
N PRO A 197 12.88 14.34 3.61
CA PRO A 197 13.93 15.29 3.95
C PRO A 197 14.32 15.34 5.44
N LEU A 198 13.44 14.87 6.34
CA LEU A 198 13.78 14.78 7.78
C LEU A 198 14.62 13.54 8.11
N ILE A 199 14.68 12.59 7.21
CA ILE A 199 15.30 11.28 7.43
C ILE A 199 16.64 11.18 6.70
N GLU A 200 16.81 11.98 5.64
CA GLU A 200 18.05 12.08 4.85
C GLU A 200 19.15 12.85 5.57
#